data_6098e2711f96d4cfab6f758749bf3295
#
_entry.id   6098e2711f96d4cfab6f758749bf3295
#
_cell.length_a   1.000
_cell.length_b   1.000
_cell.length_c   1.000
_cell.angle_alpha   90.00
_cell.angle_beta   90.00
_cell.angle_gamma   90.00
#
_symmetry.space_group_name_H-M   'P 1'
#
loop_
_entity.id
_entity.type
_entity.pdbx_description
1 polymer ?
#
loop_
_entity_poly.entity_id
_entity_poly.type
_entity_poly.pdbx_seq_one_letter_code
_entity_poly.pdbx_strand_id
1 'polypeptide(L)'
;MSNIQLVENLYRLRKAHHYTQQQLSDLLNISRQAYSNYETSKRTPDLDSLIRLADIYKLSLDQLVNHPCTKDGMILEQKGPFTPAMEIETADTIYLTREEVKLIQSFRTLSDEEKLLIKKLL
;
A
#
# COMPACT_ATOMS: atom_id res chain seq x y z
N MET A 1 -7.84 -2.46 22.75
CA MET A 1 -6.44 -2.66 22.32
C MET A 1 -6.14 -1.81 21.11
N SER A 2 -4.98 -1.14 21.11
CA SER A 2 -4.54 -0.38 19.95
C SER A 2 -4.03 -1.33 18.88
N ASN A 3 -4.30 -1.01 17.63
CA ASN A 3 -3.74 -1.72 16.49
C ASN A 3 -2.32 -1.18 16.23
N ILE A 4 -1.31 -1.95 16.57
CA ILE A 4 0.10 -1.55 16.40
C ILE A 4 0.42 -1.25 14.95
N GLN A 5 -0.13 -2.02 14.01
CA GLN A 5 0.10 -1.79 12.59
C GLN A 5 -0.45 -0.42 12.16
N LEU A 6 -1.63 -0.06 12.61
CA LEU A 6 -2.21 1.25 12.33
C LEU A 6 -1.34 2.38 12.89
N VAL A 7 -0.88 2.23 14.13
CA VAL A 7 -0.03 3.24 14.79
C VAL A 7 1.25 3.49 13.98
N GLU A 8 1.92 2.43 13.56
CA GLU A 8 3.13 2.53 12.72
C GLU A 8 2.82 3.17 11.37
N ASN A 9 1.71 2.76 10.73
CA ASN A 9 1.31 3.29 9.44
C ASN A 9 1.03 4.79 9.52
N LEU A 10 0.35 5.25 10.54
CA LEU A 10 0.07 6.67 10.72
C LEU A 10 1.35 7.50 10.79
N TYR A 11 2.32 7.03 11.57
CA TYR A 11 3.61 7.70 11.69
C TYR A 11 4.37 7.73 10.36
N ARG A 12 4.50 6.57 9.70
CA ARG A 12 5.25 6.45 8.44
C ARG A 12 4.61 7.23 7.30
N LEU A 13 3.29 7.16 7.17
CA LEU A 13 2.56 7.92 6.16
C LEU A 13 2.71 9.43 6.38
N ARG A 14 2.59 9.88 7.63
CA ARG A 14 2.77 11.30 7.95
C ARG A 14 4.17 11.78 7.58
N LYS A 15 5.19 11.04 7.95
CA LYS A 15 6.58 11.38 7.62
C LYS A 15 6.84 11.36 6.11
N ALA A 16 6.34 10.35 5.42
CA ALA A 16 6.53 10.22 3.97
C ALA A 16 5.87 11.35 3.19
N HIS A 17 4.71 11.84 3.66
CA HIS A 17 3.99 12.95 3.03
C HIS A 17 4.37 14.32 3.59
N HIS A 18 5.37 14.36 4.47
CA HIS A 18 5.90 15.60 5.05
C HIS A 18 4.86 16.43 5.82
N TYR A 19 3.89 15.76 6.43
CA TYR A 19 2.93 16.43 7.30
C TYR A 19 3.47 16.55 8.74
N THR A 20 3.12 17.66 9.39
CA THR A 20 3.27 17.77 10.84
C THR A 20 2.04 17.20 11.54
N GLN A 21 2.16 16.89 12.82
CA GLN A 21 1.00 16.48 13.62
C GLN A 21 -0.06 17.57 13.65
N GLN A 22 0.33 18.83 13.69
CA GLN A 22 -0.59 19.96 13.66
C GLN A 22 -1.36 20.03 12.34
N GLN A 23 -0.68 19.82 11.21
CA GLN A 23 -1.34 19.82 9.90
C GLN A 23 -2.38 18.71 9.79
N LEU A 24 -2.06 17.51 10.25
CA LEU A 24 -3.03 16.40 10.22
C LEU A 24 -4.18 16.63 11.21
N SER A 25 -3.91 17.15 12.39
CA SER A 25 -4.97 17.48 13.34
C SER A 25 -5.94 18.51 12.76
N ASP A 26 -5.43 19.50 12.04
CA ASP A 26 -6.25 20.50 11.37
C ASP A 26 -7.11 19.87 10.26
N LEU A 27 -6.53 18.98 9.47
CA LEU A 27 -7.27 18.25 8.43
C LEU A 27 -8.37 17.36 8.99
N LEU A 28 -8.15 16.79 10.17
CA LEU A 28 -9.12 15.95 10.86
C LEU A 28 -10.08 16.73 11.76
N ASN A 29 -9.86 18.04 11.88
CA ASN A 29 -10.64 18.90 12.76
C ASN A 29 -10.63 18.45 14.23
N ILE A 30 -9.44 18.07 14.72
CA ILE A 30 -9.20 17.67 16.11
C ILE A 30 -7.99 18.42 16.65
N SER A 31 -7.75 18.33 17.96
CA SER A 31 -6.57 18.94 18.56
C SER A 31 -5.30 18.17 18.19
N ARG A 32 -4.16 18.87 18.23
CA ARG A 32 -2.85 18.23 18.02
C ARG A 32 -2.62 17.10 19.04
N GLN A 33 -3.02 17.31 20.29
CA GLN A 33 -2.88 16.31 21.31
C GLN A 33 -3.72 15.07 21.01
N ALA A 34 -4.93 15.25 20.51
CA ALA A 34 -5.79 14.14 20.11
C ALA A 34 -5.14 13.32 18.98
N TYR A 35 -4.57 13.98 17.97
CA TYR A 35 -3.85 13.28 16.90
C TYR A 35 -2.59 12.58 17.43
N SER A 36 -1.82 13.25 18.29
CA SER A 36 -0.63 12.64 18.90
C SER A 36 -0.97 11.35 19.65
N ASN A 37 -2.12 11.30 20.28
CA ASN A 37 -2.59 10.10 20.99
C ASN A 37 -2.82 8.92 20.03
N TYR A 38 -3.16 9.18 18.77
CA TYR A 38 -3.26 8.12 17.77
C TYR A 38 -1.89 7.51 17.43
N GLU A 39 -0.85 8.34 17.32
CA GLU A 39 0.51 7.85 17.01
C GLU A 39 1.24 7.25 18.21
N THR A 40 0.80 7.53 19.41
CA THR A 40 1.40 7.00 20.65
C THR A 40 0.62 5.82 21.24
N SER A 41 -0.39 5.35 20.55
CA SER A 41 -1.23 4.22 21.00
C SER A 41 -2.10 4.50 22.23
N LYS A 42 -2.21 5.75 22.66
CA LYS A 42 -3.04 6.15 23.79
C LYS A 42 -4.53 6.16 23.45
N ARG A 43 -4.86 6.38 22.18
CA ARG A 43 -6.21 6.34 21.66
C ARG A 43 -6.24 5.74 20.27
N THR A 44 -7.32 5.01 19.97
CA THR A 44 -7.59 4.52 18.61
C THR A 44 -8.49 5.54 17.90
N PRO A 45 -8.18 5.92 16.64
CA PRO A 45 -9.07 6.79 15.88
C PRO A 45 -10.45 6.16 15.74
N ASP A 46 -11.48 6.99 15.75
CA ASP A 46 -12.83 6.55 15.45
C ASP A 46 -12.96 6.28 13.93
N LEU A 47 -14.09 5.69 13.53
CA LEU A 47 -14.30 5.31 12.13
C LEU A 47 -14.25 6.52 11.20
N ASP A 48 -14.85 7.64 11.59
CA ASP A 48 -14.83 8.86 10.76
C ASP A 48 -13.41 9.38 10.54
N SER A 49 -12.58 9.39 11.60
CA SER A 49 -11.17 9.78 11.50
C SER A 49 -10.39 8.82 10.61
N LEU A 50 -10.64 7.51 10.71
CA LEU A 50 -9.99 6.52 9.86
C LEU A 50 -10.35 6.71 8.39
N ILE A 51 -11.62 6.98 8.09
CA ILE A 51 -12.07 7.25 6.72
C ILE A 51 -11.37 8.49 6.15
N ARG A 52 -11.29 9.56 6.94
CA ARG A 52 -10.60 10.79 6.52
C ARG A 52 -9.11 10.58 6.29
N LEU A 53 -8.45 9.83 7.17
CA LEU A 53 -7.03 9.50 7.01
C LEU A 53 -6.79 8.67 5.75
N ALA A 54 -7.64 7.69 5.50
CA ALA A 54 -7.55 6.88 4.28
C ALA A 54 -7.72 7.77 3.03
N ASP A 55 -8.65 8.70 3.04
CA ASP A 55 -8.85 9.66 1.95
C ASP A 55 -7.64 10.58 1.75
N ILE A 56 -7.05 11.08 2.82
CA ILE A 56 -5.86 11.94 2.77
C ILE A 56 -4.71 11.21 2.06
N TYR A 57 -4.50 9.95 2.39
CA TYR A 57 -3.40 9.15 1.85
C TYR A 57 -3.80 8.33 0.61
N LYS A 58 -5.04 8.45 0.14
CA LYS A 58 -5.55 7.70 -1.03
C LYS A 58 -5.44 6.20 -0.87
N LEU A 59 -5.79 5.72 0.31
CA LEU A 59 -5.76 4.30 0.67
C LEU A 59 -7.17 3.80 0.99
N SER A 60 -7.38 2.48 0.92
CA SER A 60 -8.55 1.85 1.50
C SER A 60 -8.39 1.76 3.02
N LEU A 61 -9.48 1.59 3.75
CA LEU A 61 -9.43 1.35 5.20
C LEU A 61 -8.59 0.11 5.53
N ASP A 62 -8.75 -0.96 4.77
CA ASP A 62 -8.00 -2.19 4.98
C ASP A 62 -6.49 -1.96 4.80
N GLN A 63 -6.09 -1.22 3.76
CA GLN A 63 -4.69 -0.86 3.54
C GLN A 63 -4.12 -0.04 4.68
N LEU A 64 -4.88 0.94 5.17
CA LEU A 64 -4.45 1.80 6.27
C LEU A 64 -4.26 1.02 7.58
N VAL A 65 -5.18 0.12 7.88
CA VAL A 65 -5.28 -0.54 9.19
C VAL A 65 -4.48 -1.84 9.25
N ASN A 66 -4.47 -2.63 8.18
CA ASN A 66 -3.97 -4.00 8.21
C ASN A 66 -2.70 -4.25 7.37
N HIS A 67 -2.38 -3.37 6.43
CA HIS A 67 -1.23 -3.59 5.54
C HIS A 67 -0.01 -2.80 6.00
N PRO A 68 1.18 -3.43 6.03
CA PRO A 68 2.40 -2.72 6.39
C PRO A 68 2.73 -1.59 5.42
N CYS A 69 3.16 -0.47 5.96
CA CYS A 69 3.64 0.67 5.20
C CYS A 69 5.17 0.72 5.27
N THR A 70 5.82 0.99 4.14
CA THR A 70 7.27 1.22 4.11
C THR A 70 7.60 2.61 4.62
N LYS A 71 8.89 2.87 4.87
CA LYS A 71 9.37 4.21 5.26
C LYS A 71 9.06 5.28 4.21
N ASP A 72 8.91 4.87 2.96
CA ASP A 72 8.57 5.76 1.84
C ASP A 72 7.06 5.99 1.70
N GLY A 73 6.25 5.42 2.58
CA GLY A 73 4.81 5.58 2.58
C GLY A 73 4.07 4.66 1.61
N MET A 74 4.74 3.65 1.08
CA MET A 74 4.11 2.67 0.20
C MET A 74 3.50 1.54 1.02
N ILE A 75 2.27 1.16 0.69
CA ILE A 75 1.60 0.03 1.32
C ILE A 75 2.08 -1.27 0.68
N LEU A 76 2.52 -2.19 1.53
CA LEU A 76 2.91 -3.53 1.10
C LEU A 76 1.71 -4.45 1.17
N GLU A 77 1.15 -4.81 0.02
CA GLU A 77 0.09 -5.80 -0.06
C GLU A 77 0.71 -7.19 -0.18
N GLN A 78 0.97 -7.81 0.96
CA GLN A 78 1.50 -9.16 0.97
C GLN A 78 0.39 -10.18 1.15
N LYS A 79 -0.06 -10.73 0.05
CA LYS A 79 -0.97 -11.88 0.04
C LYS A 79 -0.20 -13.16 -0.31
N GLY A 80 0.94 -13.38 0.36
CA GLY A 80 1.82 -14.49 0.08
C GLY A 80 2.84 -14.18 -1.03
N PRO A 81 3.55 -15.21 -1.56
CA PRO A 81 4.61 -15.01 -2.55
C PRO A 81 4.11 -14.76 -3.98
N PHE A 82 2.80 -14.63 -4.17
CA PHE A 82 2.20 -14.51 -5.50
C PHE A 82 1.63 -13.13 -5.75
N THR A 83 1.83 -12.63 -6.96
CA THR A 83 1.22 -11.40 -7.47
C THR A 83 0.05 -11.78 -8.38
N PRO A 84 -1.15 -11.23 -8.16
CA PRO A 84 -2.28 -11.52 -9.04
C PRO A 84 -2.10 -10.85 -10.41
N ALA A 85 -2.50 -11.56 -11.46
CA ALA A 85 -2.54 -11.04 -12.82
C ALA A 85 -3.79 -11.58 -13.50
N MET A 86 -4.30 -10.84 -14.50
CA MET A 86 -5.47 -11.25 -15.26
C MET A 86 -5.06 -11.78 -16.62
N GLU A 87 -5.54 -12.97 -16.99
CA GLU A 87 -5.38 -13.49 -18.33
C GLU A 87 -6.36 -12.78 -19.28
N ILE A 88 -5.83 -12.19 -20.34
CA ILE A 88 -6.63 -11.32 -21.22
C ILE A 88 -7.72 -12.09 -21.96
N GLU A 89 -7.43 -13.31 -22.42
CA GLU A 89 -8.38 -14.12 -23.22
C GLU A 89 -9.53 -14.67 -22.40
N THR A 90 -9.26 -15.11 -21.18
CA THR A 90 -10.27 -15.75 -20.32
C THR A 90 -10.78 -14.84 -19.22
N ALA A 91 -10.12 -13.70 -18.99
CA ALA A 91 -10.35 -12.79 -17.87
C ALA A 91 -10.20 -13.44 -16.50
N ASP A 92 -9.57 -14.62 -16.43
CA ASP A 92 -9.27 -15.28 -15.17
C ASP A 92 -8.09 -14.64 -14.47
N THR A 93 -8.15 -14.59 -13.14
CA THR A 93 -7.02 -14.12 -12.34
C THR A 93 -6.03 -15.25 -12.15
N ILE A 94 -4.77 -15.02 -12.49
CA ILE A 94 -3.67 -15.95 -12.23
C ILE A 94 -2.73 -15.32 -11.21
N TYR A 95 -1.97 -16.17 -10.51
CA TYR A 95 -1.04 -15.71 -9.48
C TYR A 95 0.40 -16.01 -9.90
N LEU A 96 1.24 -14.98 -9.86
CA LEU A 96 2.62 -15.06 -10.33
C LEU A 96 3.59 -14.90 -9.17
N THR A 97 4.69 -15.65 -9.22
CA THR A 97 5.82 -15.45 -8.30
C THR A 97 6.57 -14.17 -8.68
N ARG A 98 7.45 -13.69 -7.79
CA ARG A 98 8.30 -12.53 -8.08
C ARG A 98 9.19 -12.77 -9.28
N GLU A 99 9.73 -13.97 -9.43
CA GLU A 99 10.57 -14.35 -10.57
C GLU A 99 9.77 -14.30 -11.87
N GLU A 100 8.55 -14.82 -11.86
CA GLU A 100 7.67 -14.78 -13.02
C GLU A 100 7.30 -13.36 -13.41
N VAL A 101 7.01 -12.48 -12.43
CA VAL A 101 6.73 -11.06 -12.69
C VAL A 101 7.93 -10.38 -13.34
N LYS A 102 9.14 -10.62 -12.83
CA LYS A 102 10.38 -10.07 -13.40
C LYS A 102 10.59 -10.57 -14.83
N LEU A 103 10.34 -11.84 -15.07
CA LEU A 103 10.46 -12.44 -16.39
C LEU A 103 9.51 -11.78 -17.39
N ILE A 104 8.24 -11.58 -17.02
CA ILE A 104 7.25 -10.92 -17.86
C ILE A 104 7.64 -9.47 -18.15
N GLN A 105 8.08 -8.74 -17.14
CA GLN A 105 8.52 -7.35 -17.31
C GLN A 105 9.72 -7.26 -18.25
N SER A 106 10.70 -8.14 -18.09
CA SER A 106 11.86 -8.22 -18.97
C SER A 106 11.47 -8.59 -20.40
N PHE A 107 10.55 -9.55 -20.55
CA PHE A 107 10.05 -9.96 -21.86
C PHE A 107 9.39 -8.79 -22.61
N ARG A 108 8.61 -7.98 -21.91
CA ARG A 108 7.90 -6.83 -22.49
C ARG A 108 8.85 -5.74 -23.01
N THR A 109 10.07 -5.68 -22.48
CA THR A 109 11.08 -4.70 -22.91
C THR A 109 11.91 -5.17 -24.08
N LEU A 110 11.78 -6.43 -24.50
CA LEU A 110 12.53 -7.00 -25.61
C LEU A 110 12.01 -6.51 -26.96
N SER A 111 12.89 -6.56 -27.98
CA SER A 111 12.49 -6.32 -29.35
C SER A 111 11.58 -7.45 -29.87
N ASP A 112 10.86 -7.20 -30.95
CA ASP A 112 9.97 -8.20 -31.54
C ASP A 112 10.74 -9.44 -32.00
N GLU A 113 11.95 -9.27 -32.50
CA GLU A 113 12.82 -10.39 -32.91
C GLU A 113 13.21 -11.25 -31.71
N GLU A 114 13.60 -10.61 -30.61
CA GLU A 114 13.97 -11.32 -29.37
C GLU A 114 12.78 -12.06 -28.79
N LYS A 115 11.59 -11.45 -28.80
CA LYS A 115 10.35 -12.10 -28.36
C LYS A 115 10.03 -13.34 -29.19
N LEU A 116 10.23 -13.24 -30.49
CA LEU A 116 9.99 -14.35 -31.41
C LEU A 116 10.94 -15.51 -31.16
N LEU A 117 12.21 -15.23 -30.88
CA LEU A 117 13.20 -16.24 -30.52
C LEU A 117 12.82 -16.99 -29.25
N ILE A 118 12.38 -16.28 -28.22
CA ILE A 118 11.94 -16.89 -26.96
C ILE A 118 10.71 -17.77 -27.19
N LYS A 119 9.74 -17.31 -27.96
CA LYS A 119 8.55 -18.09 -28.30
C LYS A 119 8.88 -19.39 -29.01
N LYS A 120 9.89 -19.40 -29.85
CA LYS A 120 10.36 -20.63 -30.56
C LYS A 120 11.02 -21.62 -29.61
N LEU A 121 11.58 -21.17 -28.48
CA LEU A 121 12.20 -22.04 -27.49
C LEU A 121 11.18 -22.68 -26.55
N LEU A 122 9.99 -22.14 -26.48
CA LEU A 122 8.90 -22.66 -25.69
C LEU A 122 8.09 -23.65 -26.52
#